data_3920537a516566da06cc27bd0df421c1
#
_entry.id   3920537a516566da06cc27bd0df421c1
#
_cell.length_a   1.000
_cell.length_b   1.000
_cell.length_c   1.000
_cell.angle_alpha   90.00
_cell.angle_beta   90.00
_cell.angle_gamma   90.00
#
_symmetry.space_group_name_H-M   'P 1'
#
loop_
_entity.id
_entity.type
_entity.pdbx_description
1 polymer ?
#
loop_
_entity_poly.entity_id
_entity_poly.type
_entity_poly.pdbx_seq_one_letter_code
_entity_poly.pdbx_strand_id
1 'polypeptide(L)'
;MLFSVQKRWVCAWIYIYFPASPSTSSALRPFTPETIIQPYRIFILTARYDTMPSFTVFKGAKDGKVIKGQTTKSDLTKDQVLVKVTASGLCGTDLHYRNADMALGHEGVGVVEETGPGVSYLKKGDRVGWGYEHDACLHCQECLKGNETYCPERQMYGMADLDQGSFATHAVWREAFLFKIPDGLSDEAAAPLMCGGATVFNALHAYNVQPTETVGVMGVGGLGHLAIQFAAKMGCHVVVLSGSDRKKEEALKLGAQEFIATKNVKEIKPSRPLNRLLVTTSAQPDWNQLVGALAPGASIHPLSVDEGNFSIPYSKSTNLNLRMFKC
;
A
#
# COMPACT_ATOMS: atom_id res chain seq x y z
N MET A 1 -9.35 19.83 -6.97
CA MET A 1 -8.48 19.62 -8.14
C MET A 1 -7.80 18.28 -7.94
N LEU A 2 -8.26 17.25 -8.61
CA LEU A 2 -7.68 15.90 -8.58
C LEU A 2 -6.62 15.85 -9.67
N PHE A 3 -5.35 15.69 -9.28
CA PHE A 3 -4.29 15.44 -10.25
C PHE A 3 -4.28 13.95 -10.61
N SER A 4 -4.63 13.67 -11.85
CA SER A 4 -4.44 12.39 -12.51
C SER A 4 -2.93 12.19 -12.72
N VAL A 5 -2.32 11.25 -12.01
CA VAL A 5 -0.97 10.77 -12.32
C VAL A 5 -1.11 9.64 -13.34
N GLN A 6 -1.23 10.02 -14.61
CA GLN A 6 -1.04 9.09 -15.74
C GLN A 6 0.46 8.87 -15.91
N LYS A 7 0.98 7.71 -15.50
CA LYS A 7 2.32 7.24 -15.88
C LYS A 7 2.32 6.99 -17.40
N ARG A 8 2.74 7.99 -18.19
CA ARG A 8 3.12 7.81 -19.58
C ARG A 8 4.53 7.23 -19.64
N TRP A 9 4.65 5.97 -19.99
CA TRP A 9 5.91 5.39 -20.43
C TRP A 9 6.23 5.97 -21.81
N VAL A 10 7.23 6.84 -21.86
CA VAL A 10 7.85 7.27 -23.10
C VAL A 10 8.99 6.29 -23.37
N CYS A 11 8.80 5.37 -24.30
CA CYS A 11 9.90 4.61 -24.88
C CYS A 11 10.79 5.56 -25.65
N ALA A 12 11.89 5.99 -25.04
CA ALA A 12 12.97 6.68 -25.76
C ALA A 12 13.86 5.61 -26.40
N TRP A 13 13.79 5.51 -27.72
CA TRP A 13 14.75 4.78 -28.52
C TRP A 13 16.07 5.55 -28.52
N ILE A 14 17.09 5.04 -27.81
CA ILE A 14 18.44 5.56 -27.87
C ILE A 14 19.08 4.96 -29.11
N TYR A 15 19.23 5.74 -30.18
CA TYR A 15 20.13 5.42 -31.28
C TYR A 15 21.56 5.62 -30.82
N ILE A 16 22.28 4.51 -30.65
CA ILE A 16 23.74 4.56 -30.46
C ILE A 16 24.35 4.76 -31.85
N TYR A 17 24.85 5.96 -32.10
CA TYR A 17 25.61 6.30 -33.29
C TYR A 17 27.08 5.91 -33.04
N PHE A 18 27.58 4.91 -33.77
CA PHE A 18 29.01 4.63 -33.84
C PHE A 18 29.63 5.45 -34.98
N PRO A 19 30.53 6.38 -34.71
CA PRO A 19 31.27 7.03 -35.78
C PRO A 19 32.32 6.04 -36.35
N ALA A 20 32.29 5.88 -37.66
CA ALA A 20 33.30 5.11 -38.39
C ALA A 20 34.67 5.75 -38.24
N SER A 21 35.68 4.92 -37.99
CA SER A 21 37.07 5.30 -37.96
C SER A 21 37.58 5.69 -39.35
N PRO A 22 38.31 6.80 -39.52
CA PRO A 22 39.04 7.05 -40.74
C PRO A 22 40.42 6.37 -40.65
N SER A 23 40.71 5.57 -41.70
CA SER A 23 42.03 5.09 -42.02
C SER A 23 42.85 6.23 -42.62
N THR A 24 44.01 6.54 -42.05
CA THR A 24 45.14 7.04 -42.87
C THR A 24 46.49 6.79 -42.13
N SER A 25 47.40 6.46 -42.93
CA SER A 25 48.79 6.03 -42.75
C SER A 25 49.76 7.12 -42.29
N SER A 26 50.85 6.63 -41.70
CA SER A 26 52.20 7.16 -41.75
C SER A 26 52.59 8.39 -40.92
N ALA A 27 53.47 8.21 -39.99
CA ALA A 27 54.81 8.78 -39.89
C ALA A 27 55.36 8.67 -38.46
N LEU A 28 56.42 7.92 -38.31
CA LEU A 28 57.26 7.82 -37.10
C LEU A 28 57.92 9.17 -36.82
N ARG A 29 57.77 9.72 -35.60
CA ARG A 29 58.67 10.73 -35.05
C ARG A 29 59.33 10.21 -33.79
N PRO A 30 60.55 10.62 -33.51
CA PRO A 30 61.40 10.00 -32.47
C PRO A 30 60.97 10.39 -31.05
N PHE A 31 61.10 9.44 -30.13
CA PHE A 31 60.88 9.59 -28.71
C PHE A 31 61.98 10.47 -28.09
N THR A 32 61.60 11.52 -27.35
CA THR A 32 62.47 12.15 -26.34
C THR A 32 61.92 11.75 -24.95
N PRO A 33 62.77 11.31 -24.02
CA PRO A 33 62.35 10.93 -22.70
C PRO A 33 62.25 12.17 -21.80
N GLU A 34 61.07 12.76 -21.66
CA GLU A 34 60.80 13.65 -20.53
C GLU A 34 60.00 12.87 -19.49
N THR A 35 60.70 12.56 -18.40
CA THR A 35 60.15 11.90 -17.21
C THR A 35 59.22 12.85 -16.48
N ILE A 36 57.94 12.77 -16.75
CA ILE A 36 56.92 13.45 -15.94
C ILE A 36 56.59 12.55 -14.75
N ILE A 37 57.19 12.83 -13.59
CA ILE A 37 56.77 12.28 -12.31
C ILE A 37 55.41 12.91 -11.97
N GLN A 38 54.31 12.20 -12.25
CA GLN A 38 53.02 12.57 -11.70
C GLN A 38 53.00 12.17 -10.22
N PRO A 39 52.58 13.08 -9.31
CA PRO A 39 52.41 12.69 -7.92
C PRO A 39 51.22 11.73 -7.83
N TYR A 40 51.46 10.52 -7.34
CA TYR A 40 50.41 9.58 -6.96
C TYR A 40 49.50 10.28 -5.92
N ARG A 41 48.28 10.63 -6.31
CA ARG A 41 47.26 10.95 -5.36
C ARG A 41 46.92 9.64 -4.64
N ILE A 42 47.40 9.49 -3.42
CA ILE A 42 46.92 8.47 -2.50
C ILE A 42 45.45 8.81 -2.21
N PHE A 43 44.53 8.12 -2.89
CA PHE A 43 43.14 8.09 -2.43
C PHE A 43 43.15 7.31 -1.12
N ILE A 44 43.15 8.00 0.00
CA ILE A 44 42.78 7.41 1.28
C ILE A 44 41.31 7.09 1.14
N LEU A 45 40.99 5.85 0.75
CA LEU A 45 39.69 5.26 0.99
C LEU A 45 39.54 5.23 2.51
N THR A 46 38.93 6.30 3.07
CA THR A 46 38.37 6.21 4.41
C THR A 46 37.32 5.12 4.31
N ALA A 47 37.66 3.91 4.77
CA ALA A 47 36.65 2.90 5.03
C ALA A 47 35.63 3.54 5.99
N ARG A 48 34.46 3.89 5.48
CA ARG A 48 33.32 4.10 6.35
C ARG A 48 33.13 2.75 7.02
N TYR A 49 33.36 2.70 8.33
CA TYR A 49 32.80 1.64 9.14
C TYR A 49 31.28 1.88 9.12
N ASP A 50 30.63 1.40 8.07
CA ASP A 50 29.19 1.38 8.00
C ASP A 50 28.73 0.42 9.09
N THR A 51 28.27 0.98 10.20
CA THR A 51 27.65 0.19 11.26
C THR A 51 26.30 -0.27 10.72
N MET A 52 26.14 -1.59 10.62
CA MET A 52 24.88 -2.22 10.22
C MET A 52 23.71 -1.54 10.95
N PRO A 53 22.67 -1.07 10.25
CA PRO A 53 21.57 -0.40 10.89
C PRO A 53 20.90 -1.29 11.92
N SER A 54 20.91 -0.85 13.19
CA SER A 54 20.29 -1.53 14.32
C SER A 54 19.26 -0.61 14.95
N PHE A 55 18.04 -1.10 15.13
CA PHE A 55 16.91 -0.29 15.57
C PHE A 55 15.93 -1.07 16.45
N THR A 56 15.20 -0.31 17.27
CA THR A 56 14.16 -0.87 18.13
C THR A 56 12.93 -1.25 17.31
N VAL A 57 12.35 -2.42 17.61
CA VAL A 57 11.07 -2.89 17.11
C VAL A 57 10.16 -3.29 18.26
N PHE A 58 8.85 -3.27 18.05
CA PHE A 58 7.87 -3.82 18.97
C PHE A 58 7.26 -5.08 18.36
N LYS A 59 7.40 -6.19 19.07
CA LYS A 59 7.06 -7.53 18.60
C LYS A 59 5.87 -8.08 19.36
N GLY A 60 5.10 -8.94 18.69
CA GLY A 60 4.15 -9.80 19.35
C GLY A 60 4.86 -10.87 20.18
N ALA A 61 4.13 -11.45 21.14
CA ALA A 61 4.60 -12.54 21.98
C ALA A 61 3.49 -13.58 22.18
N LYS A 62 3.86 -14.84 22.47
CA LYS A 62 2.90 -15.96 22.62
C LYS A 62 1.77 -15.70 23.62
N ASP A 63 2.02 -14.87 24.62
CA ASP A 63 1.02 -14.47 25.63
C ASP A 63 0.16 -13.25 25.17
N GLY A 64 0.33 -12.79 23.93
CA GLY A 64 -0.38 -11.65 23.34
C GLY A 64 0.12 -10.29 23.82
N LYS A 65 1.21 -10.23 24.59
CA LYS A 65 1.83 -8.96 24.92
C LYS A 65 2.67 -8.43 23.77
N VAL A 66 2.79 -7.11 23.72
CA VAL A 66 3.73 -6.46 22.81
C VAL A 66 5.03 -6.19 23.59
N ILE A 67 6.13 -6.71 23.09
CA ILE A 67 7.44 -6.61 23.74
C ILE A 67 8.42 -5.81 22.89
N LYS A 68 9.33 -5.09 23.54
CA LYS A 68 10.42 -4.37 22.87
C LYS A 68 11.49 -5.35 22.44
N GLY A 69 11.94 -5.25 21.20
CA GLY A 69 13.05 -6.00 20.62
C GLY A 69 14.04 -5.11 19.90
N GLN A 70 15.05 -5.72 19.33
CA GLN A 70 16.05 -5.10 18.46
C GLN A 70 16.14 -5.89 17.16
N THR A 71 16.29 -5.16 16.05
CA THR A 71 16.59 -5.71 14.74
C THR A 71 17.87 -5.11 14.21
N THR A 72 18.72 -5.93 13.63
CA THR A 72 19.93 -5.49 12.93
C THR A 72 19.84 -5.97 11.50
N LYS A 73 19.90 -5.07 10.54
CA LYS A 73 19.95 -5.37 9.11
C LYS A 73 21.39 -5.26 8.61
N SER A 74 21.71 -5.93 7.50
CA SER A 74 22.95 -5.71 6.77
C SER A 74 23.02 -4.29 6.23
N ASP A 75 24.22 -3.88 5.77
CA ASP A 75 24.37 -2.62 5.04
C ASP A 75 23.37 -2.54 3.89
N LEU A 76 22.90 -1.32 3.62
CA LEU A 76 21.92 -1.09 2.58
C LEU A 76 22.47 -1.51 1.22
N THR A 77 21.79 -2.41 0.57
CA THR A 77 22.16 -2.94 -0.74
C THR A 77 21.16 -2.47 -1.80
N LYS A 78 21.64 -2.38 -3.06
CA LYS A 78 20.78 -2.08 -4.22
C LYS A 78 19.83 -0.89 -3.97
N ASP A 79 18.52 -1.15 -4.03
CA ASP A 79 17.42 -0.20 -3.91
C ASP A 79 16.80 -0.14 -2.50
N GLN A 80 17.54 -0.56 -1.48
CA GLN A 80 17.10 -0.47 -0.09
C GLN A 80 17.24 0.95 0.46
N VAL A 81 16.31 1.32 1.33
CA VAL A 81 16.21 2.64 1.96
C VAL A 81 16.01 2.45 3.46
N LEU A 82 16.82 3.11 4.27
CA LEU A 82 16.60 3.23 5.71
C LEU A 82 15.64 4.39 5.97
N VAL A 83 14.51 4.09 6.57
CA VAL A 83 13.47 5.05 6.91
C VAL A 83 13.37 5.18 8.42
N LYS A 84 13.51 6.42 8.95
CA LYS A 84 13.19 6.74 10.34
C LYS A 84 11.68 6.89 10.46
N VAL A 85 11.06 6.02 11.25
CA VAL A 85 9.60 6.01 11.45
C VAL A 85 9.17 7.24 12.25
N THR A 86 8.19 7.96 11.75
CA THR A 86 7.58 9.12 12.41
C THR A 86 6.16 8.85 12.87
N ALA A 87 5.43 8.01 12.16
CA ALA A 87 4.08 7.59 12.53
C ALA A 87 3.78 6.17 12.04
N SER A 88 2.88 5.50 12.73
CA SER A 88 2.29 4.23 12.30
C SER A 88 0.82 4.21 12.62
N GLY A 89 0.00 3.74 11.68
CA GLY A 89 -1.37 3.37 11.95
C GLY A 89 -1.45 2.09 12.77
N LEU A 90 -2.60 1.85 13.36
CA LEU A 90 -2.94 0.60 14.06
C LEU A 90 -4.13 -0.04 13.35
N CYS A 91 -3.90 -1.19 12.75
CA CYS A 91 -4.89 -1.95 12.02
C CYS A 91 -5.39 -3.18 12.82
N GLY A 92 -6.59 -3.65 12.50
CA GLY A 92 -7.10 -4.92 13.05
C GLY A 92 -6.19 -6.11 12.76
N THR A 93 -5.48 -6.08 11.64
CA THR A 93 -4.52 -7.12 11.23
C THR A 93 -3.33 -7.22 12.20
N ASP A 94 -2.89 -6.12 12.82
CA ASP A 94 -1.82 -6.16 13.83
C ASP A 94 -2.25 -6.98 15.06
N LEU A 95 -3.55 -6.94 15.40
CA LEU A 95 -4.10 -7.73 16.50
C LEU A 95 -4.12 -9.24 16.18
N HIS A 96 -4.27 -9.63 14.92
CA HIS A 96 -4.18 -11.04 14.50
C HIS A 96 -2.76 -11.59 14.69
N TYR A 97 -1.73 -10.75 14.49
CA TYR A 97 -0.33 -11.16 14.62
C TYR A 97 0.28 -10.90 16.02
N ARG A 98 -0.46 -10.32 16.97
CA ARG A 98 0.11 -9.98 18.27
C ARG A 98 0.60 -11.19 19.08
N ASN A 99 0.14 -12.41 18.75
CA ASN A 99 0.58 -13.65 19.38
C ASN A 99 1.75 -14.32 18.64
N ALA A 100 2.19 -13.77 17.51
CA ALA A 100 3.32 -14.24 16.72
C ALA A 100 4.62 -13.56 17.17
N ASP A 101 5.75 -14.28 17.12
CA ASP A 101 7.07 -13.70 17.37
C ASP A 101 7.55 -12.97 16.13
N MET A 102 6.97 -11.79 15.86
CA MET A 102 7.34 -10.95 14.74
C MET A 102 7.17 -9.47 15.09
N ALA A 103 7.90 -8.58 14.41
CA ALA A 103 7.71 -7.14 14.52
C ALA A 103 6.32 -6.76 13.98
N LEU A 104 5.62 -5.88 14.70
CA LEU A 104 4.27 -5.46 14.39
C LEU A 104 4.24 -4.14 13.60
N GLY A 105 3.08 -3.85 13.02
CA GLY A 105 2.82 -2.62 12.26
C GLY A 105 3.10 -2.75 10.76
N HIS A 106 2.11 -2.33 9.95
CA HIS A 106 2.17 -2.36 8.49
C HIS A 106 1.53 -1.11 7.85
N GLU A 107 1.38 -0.05 8.62
CA GLU A 107 0.88 1.25 8.16
C GLU A 107 1.92 2.32 8.51
N GLY A 108 3.12 2.20 7.92
CA GLY A 108 4.27 3.02 8.29
C GLY A 108 4.37 4.30 7.49
N VAL A 109 4.80 5.38 8.18
CA VAL A 109 5.25 6.63 7.57
C VAL A 109 6.53 7.06 8.25
N GLY A 110 7.44 7.65 7.48
CA GLY A 110 8.70 8.13 8.01
C GLY A 110 9.47 9.02 7.05
N VAL A 111 10.69 9.32 7.45
CA VAL A 111 11.63 10.14 6.67
C VAL A 111 12.81 9.29 6.24
N VAL A 112 13.16 9.36 4.97
CA VAL A 112 14.35 8.70 4.42
C VAL A 112 15.59 9.24 5.13
N GLU A 113 16.33 8.37 5.80
CA GLU A 113 17.56 8.71 6.53
C GLU A 113 18.81 8.36 5.73
N GLU A 114 18.78 7.21 5.03
CA GLU A 114 19.88 6.74 4.20
C GLU A 114 19.35 5.92 3.01
N THR A 115 20.11 5.89 1.92
CA THR A 115 19.75 5.19 0.68
C THR A 115 20.86 4.27 0.24
N GLY A 116 20.50 3.08 -0.21
CA GLY A 116 21.43 2.16 -0.88
C GLY A 116 21.90 2.69 -2.23
N PRO A 117 22.97 2.09 -2.79
CA PRO A 117 23.64 2.61 -4.00
C PRO A 117 22.81 2.53 -5.28
N GLY A 118 21.75 1.76 -5.32
CA GLY A 118 20.84 1.62 -6.47
C GLY A 118 19.56 2.43 -6.38
N VAL A 119 19.37 3.18 -5.30
CA VAL A 119 18.20 4.07 -5.13
C VAL A 119 18.32 5.25 -6.10
N SER A 120 17.26 5.51 -6.84
CA SER A 120 17.27 6.50 -7.93
C SER A 120 16.19 7.58 -7.83
N TYR A 121 15.11 7.31 -7.13
CA TYR A 121 13.93 8.18 -7.03
C TYR A 121 13.81 8.88 -5.69
N LEU A 122 14.20 8.20 -4.60
CA LEU A 122 14.15 8.73 -3.24
C LEU A 122 15.49 9.35 -2.84
N LYS A 123 15.44 10.30 -1.93
CA LYS A 123 16.63 10.92 -1.34
C LYS A 123 16.42 11.16 0.15
N LYS A 124 17.52 11.29 0.89
CA LYS A 124 17.51 11.69 2.31
C LYS A 124 16.62 12.92 2.53
N GLY A 125 15.74 12.81 3.51
CA GLY A 125 14.76 13.85 3.87
C GLY A 125 13.40 13.72 3.19
N ASP A 126 13.25 12.85 2.18
CA ASP A 126 11.93 12.58 1.59
C ASP A 126 11.01 11.91 2.63
N ARG A 127 9.76 12.35 2.70
CA ARG A 127 8.72 11.72 3.50
C ARG A 127 8.10 10.59 2.69
N VAL A 128 8.06 9.39 3.27
CA VAL A 128 7.57 8.19 2.60
C VAL A 128 6.66 7.37 3.51
N GLY A 129 5.76 6.62 2.89
CA GLY A 129 4.95 5.62 3.58
C GLY A 129 5.05 4.26 2.90
N TRP A 130 4.72 3.21 3.65
CA TRP A 130 4.68 1.83 3.16
C TRP A 130 3.55 1.05 3.83
N GLY A 131 3.11 0.01 3.15
CA GLY A 131 1.99 -0.81 3.60
C GLY A 131 2.36 -2.27 3.86
N TYR A 132 1.44 -3.12 3.48
CA TYR A 132 1.46 -4.56 3.76
C TYR A 132 2.52 -5.34 2.96
N GLU A 133 2.85 -4.85 1.76
CA GLU A 133 3.74 -5.52 0.82
C GLU A 133 5.18 -5.01 0.99
N HIS A 134 6.11 -5.97 1.11
CA HIS A 134 7.54 -5.70 1.32
C HIS A 134 8.33 -5.80 0.03
N ASP A 135 8.00 -6.80 -0.79
CA ASP A 135 8.74 -7.11 -2.00
C ASP A 135 7.90 -7.91 -2.99
N ALA A 136 8.29 -7.83 -4.26
CA ALA A 136 7.83 -8.64 -5.36
C ALA A 136 8.93 -8.73 -6.43
N CYS A 137 8.84 -9.68 -7.38
CA CYS A 137 9.88 -9.84 -8.40
C CYS A 137 9.96 -8.67 -9.40
N LEU A 138 8.92 -7.86 -9.54
CA LEU A 138 8.78 -6.68 -10.42
C LEU A 138 8.91 -6.97 -11.94
N HIS A 139 9.00 -8.23 -12.36
CA HIS A 139 9.16 -8.61 -13.77
C HIS A 139 8.21 -9.71 -14.26
N CYS A 140 7.45 -10.37 -13.41
CA CYS A 140 6.43 -11.31 -13.83
C CYS A 140 5.21 -10.61 -14.44
N GLN A 141 4.35 -11.37 -15.09
CA GLN A 141 3.17 -10.83 -15.77
C GLN A 141 2.27 -9.99 -14.83
N GLU A 142 2.11 -10.41 -13.58
CA GLU A 142 1.28 -9.69 -12.62
C GLU A 142 1.94 -8.38 -12.18
N CYS A 143 3.25 -8.39 -11.87
CA CYS A 143 3.99 -7.18 -11.55
C CYS A 143 3.97 -6.15 -12.70
N LEU A 144 4.15 -6.60 -13.95
CA LEU A 144 4.11 -5.72 -15.12
C LEU A 144 2.73 -5.10 -15.38
N LYS A 145 1.68 -5.68 -14.83
CA LYS A 145 0.31 -5.12 -14.85
C LYS A 145 0.02 -4.18 -13.68
N GLY A 146 0.92 -4.08 -12.68
CA GLY A 146 0.68 -3.36 -11.43
C GLY A 146 -0.15 -4.16 -10.42
N ASN A 147 -0.07 -5.46 -10.49
CA ASN A 147 -0.76 -6.41 -9.60
C ASN A 147 0.26 -7.18 -8.74
N GLU A 148 1.22 -6.50 -8.13
CA GLU A 148 2.31 -7.08 -7.34
C GLU A 148 1.79 -8.02 -6.24
N THR A 149 0.64 -7.72 -5.66
CA THR A 149 -0.04 -8.56 -4.66
C THR A 149 -0.36 -9.98 -5.14
N TYR A 150 -0.36 -10.23 -6.45
CA TYR A 150 -0.52 -11.55 -7.05
C TYR A 150 0.81 -12.16 -7.54
N CYS A 151 1.93 -11.50 -7.32
CA CYS A 151 3.25 -12.03 -7.67
C CYS A 151 3.51 -13.35 -6.92
N PRO A 152 3.98 -14.42 -7.61
CA PRO A 152 4.35 -15.66 -6.94
C PRO A 152 5.46 -15.50 -5.90
N GLU A 153 6.34 -14.51 -6.11
CA GLU A 153 7.50 -14.20 -5.24
C GLU A 153 7.21 -13.03 -4.29
N ARG A 154 5.95 -12.64 -4.13
CA ARG A 154 5.60 -11.54 -3.22
C ARG A 154 6.00 -11.83 -1.79
N GLN A 155 6.45 -10.81 -1.09
CA GLN A 155 6.72 -10.84 0.34
C GLN A 155 5.79 -9.85 1.04
N MET A 156 5.06 -10.35 2.04
CA MET A 156 4.02 -9.59 2.71
C MET A 156 4.20 -9.64 4.23
N TYR A 157 3.66 -8.62 4.90
CA TYR A 157 3.55 -8.57 6.36
C TYR A 157 2.96 -9.87 6.93
N GLY A 158 3.59 -10.42 7.96
CA GLY A 158 3.21 -11.69 8.57
C GLY A 158 3.68 -12.94 7.80
N MET A 159 4.28 -12.78 6.63
CA MET A 159 4.80 -13.87 5.80
C MET A 159 6.30 -13.77 5.54
N ALA A 160 6.83 -12.56 5.49
CA ALA A 160 8.25 -12.29 5.22
C ALA A 160 8.74 -11.13 6.10
N ASP A 161 10.07 -10.99 6.20
CA ASP A 161 10.71 -9.91 6.99
C ASP A 161 10.14 -9.76 8.41
N LEU A 162 9.96 -10.88 9.11
CA LEU A 162 9.29 -10.93 10.41
C LEU A 162 10.02 -10.15 11.51
N ASP A 163 11.21 -9.66 11.22
CA ASP A 163 12.06 -8.90 12.13
C ASP A 163 11.88 -7.38 11.98
N GLN A 164 11.01 -6.90 11.09
CA GLN A 164 10.71 -5.48 10.91
C GLN A 164 9.22 -5.19 10.65
N GLY A 165 8.82 -3.97 10.98
CA GLY A 165 7.47 -3.46 10.82
C GLY A 165 7.42 -1.97 11.15
N SER A 166 6.25 -1.35 11.11
CA SER A 166 6.11 0.09 11.40
C SER A 166 6.04 0.43 12.89
N PHE A 167 5.80 -0.56 13.78
CA PHE A 167 5.95 -0.35 15.22
C PHE A 167 7.43 -0.44 15.60
N ALA A 168 8.20 0.49 15.11
CA ALA A 168 9.66 0.52 15.20
C ALA A 168 10.19 1.96 15.19
N THR A 169 11.46 2.12 15.51
CA THR A 169 12.13 3.42 15.32
C THR A 169 12.59 3.62 13.88
N HIS A 170 12.90 2.54 13.17
CA HIS A 170 13.30 2.55 11.76
C HIS A 170 12.78 1.30 11.05
N ALA A 171 12.84 1.34 9.73
CA ALA A 171 12.57 0.22 8.84
C ALA A 171 13.51 0.27 7.63
N VAL A 172 13.88 -0.89 7.09
CA VAL A 172 14.61 -1.00 5.83
C VAL A 172 13.67 -1.54 4.78
N TRP A 173 13.41 -0.75 3.74
CA TRP A 173 12.44 -1.07 2.71
C TRP A 173 13.02 -0.87 1.32
N ARG A 174 12.52 -1.61 0.32
CA ARG A 174 12.88 -1.34 -1.07
C ARG A 174 12.19 -0.08 -1.59
N GLU A 175 12.92 0.73 -2.36
CA GLU A 175 12.42 1.96 -2.98
C GLU A 175 11.09 1.76 -3.73
N ALA A 176 10.95 0.60 -4.42
CA ALA A 176 9.77 0.26 -5.21
C ALA A 176 8.48 0.17 -4.38
N PHE A 177 8.58 -0.07 -3.08
CA PHE A 177 7.46 -0.23 -2.14
C PHE A 177 7.34 0.95 -1.15
N LEU A 178 8.02 2.05 -1.43
CA LEU A 178 7.94 3.31 -0.68
C LEU A 178 7.21 4.38 -1.51
N PHE A 179 6.24 5.03 -0.90
CA PHE A 179 5.39 6.03 -1.55
C PHE A 179 5.66 7.40 -0.96
N LYS A 180 6.01 8.39 -1.77
CA LYS A 180 6.18 9.77 -1.29
C LYS A 180 4.88 10.33 -0.74
N ILE A 181 4.95 10.89 0.46
CA ILE A 181 3.82 11.55 1.10
C ILE A 181 3.75 13.00 0.63
N PRO A 182 2.60 13.47 0.10
CA PRO A 182 2.42 14.87 -0.29
C PRO A 182 2.59 15.83 0.88
N ASP A 183 3.16 17.01 0.64
CA ASP A 183 3.43 18.02 1.67
C ASP A 183 2.19 18.47 2.45
N GLY A 184 1.02 18.47 1.82
CA GLY A 184 -0.25 18.86 2.44
C GLY A 184 -0.87 17.80 3.35
N LEU A 185 -0.24 16.61 3.51
CA LEU A 185 -0.74 15.51 4.33
C LEU A 185 0.21 15.27 5.51
N SER A 186 -0.32 15.28 6.75
CA SER A 186 0.49 14.96 7.93
C SER A 186 0.82 13.47 7.99
N ASP A 187 1.86 13.09 8.76
CA ASP A 187 2.28 11.70 8.90
C ASP A 187 1.19 10.85 9.55
N GLU A 188 0.49 11.39 10.56
CA GLU A 188 -0.59 10.72 11.26
C GLU A 188 -1.80 10.46 10.35
N ALA A 189 -2.09 11.39 9.43
CA ALA A 189 -3.17 11.22 8.47
C ALA A 189 -2.77 10.27 7.32
N ALA A 190 -1.48 10.23 6.98
CA ALA A 190 -0.96 9.38 5.91
C ALA A 190 -0.85 7.90 6.33
N ALA A 191 -0.47 7.62 7.57
CA ALA A 191 -0.21 6.27 8.05
C ALA A 191 -1.39 5.29 7.82
N PRO A 192 -2.65 5.58 8.20
CA PRO A 192 -3.77 4.68 7.93
C PRO A 192 -4.08 4.50 6.44
N LEU A 193 -3.62 5.42 5.59
CA LEU A 193 -3.82 5.31 4.15
C LEU A 193 -2.93 4.23 3.51
N MET A 194 -1.85 3.82 4.18
CA MET A 194 -0.93 2.80 3.68
C MET A 194 -1.53 1.38 3.67
N CYS A 195 -2.57 1.14 4.47
CA CYS A 195 -3.35 -0.11 4.46
C CYS A 195 -4.83 0.16 4.22
N GLY A 196 -5.53 0.75 5.21
CA GLY A 196 -6.97 0.98 5.12
C GLY A 196 -7.36 1.85 3.93
N GLY A 197 -6.60 2.92 3.66
CA GLY A 197 -6.82 3.78 2.50
C GLY A 197 -6.60 3.04 1.18
N ALA A 198 -5.48 2.35 1.03
CA ALA A 198 -5.16 1.56 -0.18
C ALA A 198 -6.23 0.49 -0.43
N THR A 199 -6.66 -0.21 0.61
CA THR A 199 -7.70 -1.26 0.55
C THR A 199 -9.01 -0.73 -0.01
N VAL A 200 -9.57 0.34 0.57
CA VAL A 200 -10.86 0.85 0.12
C VAL A 200 -10.77 1.58 -1.22
N PHE A 201 -9.64 2.27 -1.49
CA PHE A 201 -9.41 2.91 -2.77
C PHE A 201 -9.32 1.89 -3.90
N ASN A 202 -8.60 0.79 -3.68
CA ASN A 202 -8.48 -0.28 -4.66
C ASN A 202 -9.84 -0.91 -4.99
N ALA A 203 -10.69 -1.16 -3.98
CA ALA A 203 -12.04 -1.68 -4.19
C ALA A 203 -12.93 -0.78 -5.04
N LEU A 204 -12.69 0.52 -5.04
CA LEU A 204 -13.42 1.48 -5.87
C LEU A 204 -12.74 1.67 -7.24
N HIS A 205 -11.44 1.95 -7.25
CA HIS A 205 -10.69 2.36 -8.45
C HIS A 205 -10.40 1.20 -9.40
N ALA A 206 -9.88 0.07 -8.91
CA ALA A 206 -9.50 -1.06 -9.75
C ALA A 206 -10.70 -1.69 -10.49
N TYR A 207 -11.90 -1.48 -9.97
CA TYR A 207 -13.14 -1.98 -10.56
C TYR A 207 -13.98 -0.89 -11.21
N ASN A 208 -13.33 0.24 -11.50
CA ASN A 208 -13.88 1.31 -12.31
C ASN A 208 -15.25 1.80 -11.81
N VAL A 209 -15.34 2.15 -10.51
CA VAL A 209 -16.57 2.75 -9.96
C VAL A 209 -16.90 4.05 -10.71
N GLN A 210 -18.17 4.22 -11.06
CA GLN A 210 -18.63 5.40 -11.77
C GLN A 210 -19.31 6.39 -10.84
N PRO A 211 -19.20 7.71 -11.07
CA PRO A 211 -19.86 8.74 -10.26
C PRO A 211 -21.39 8.60 -10.18
N THR A 212 -21.99 7.92 -11.15
CA THR A 212 -23.45 7.68 -11.20
C THR A 212 -23.90 6.47 -10.38
N GLU A 213 -22.95 5.65 -9.88
CA GLU A 213 -23.24 4.44 -9.11
C GLU A 213 -23.63 4.76 -7.68
N THR A 214 -24.44 3.87 -7.11
CA THR A 214 -24.76 3.86 -5.68
C THR A 214 -23.82 2.87 -4.98
N VAL A 215 -23.05 3.37 -4.02
CA VAL A 215 -22.09 2.59 -3.24
C VAL A 215 -22.62 2.39 -1.82
N GLY A 216 -22.90 1.13 -1.48
CA GLY A 216 -23.21 0.74 -0.11
C GLY A 216 -21.92 0.52 0.68
N VAL A 217 -21.82 1.12 1.85
CA VAL A 217 -20.73 0.91 2.81
C VAL A 217 -21.29 0.28 4.06
N MET A 218 -20.92 -0.98 4.34
CA MET A 218 -21.39 -1.69 5.51
C MET A 218 -20.39 -1.57 6.66
N GLY A 219 -20.79 -0.83 7.70
CA GLY A 219 -19.95 -0.50 8.85
C GLY A 219 -19.29 0.88 8.74
N VAL A 220 -19.10 1.52 9.90
CA VAL A 220 -18.42 2.83 10.02
C VAL A 220 -17.27 2.67 11.03
N GLY A 221 -16.31 1.82 10.67
CA GLY A 221 -15.05 1.61 11.36
C GLY A 221 -13.89 2.27 10.61
N GLY A 222 -12.66 1.81 10.85
CA GLY A 222 -11.46 2.32 10.19
C GLY A 222 -11.53 2.29 8.66
N LEU A 223 -11.95 1.16 8.07
CA LEU A 223 -12.17 1.06 6.61
C LEU A 223 -13.41 1.84 6.16
N GLY A 224 -14.53 1.69 6.90
CA GLY A 224 -15.81 2.26 6.47
C GLY A 224 -15.80 3.77 6.38
N HIS A 225 -15.19 4.49 7.34
CA HIS A 225 -15.12 5.94 7.29
C HIS A 225 -14.29 6.46 6.11
N LEU A 226 -13.22 5.74 5.72
CA LEU A 226 -12.45 6.06 4.51
C LEU A 226 -13.23 5.74 3.24
N ALA A 227 -13.94 4.59 3.21
CA ALA A 227 -14.76 4.18 2.07
C ALA A 227 -15.87 5.20 1.77
N ILE A 228 -16.55 5.71 2.80
CA ILE A 228 -17.58 6.75 2.66
C ILE A 228 -16.99 7.99 2.00
N GLN A 229 -15.87 8.48 2.52
CA GLN A 229 -15.22 9.69 2.01
C GLN A 229 -14.72 9.52 0.57
N PHE A 230 -14.07 8.41 0.27
CA PHE A 230 -13.54 8.17 -1.08
C PHE A 230 -14.67 8.03 -2.10
N ALA A 231 -15.70 7.22 -1.82
CA ALA A 231 -16.84 7.07 -2.71
C ALA A 231 -17.57 8.40 -2.93
N ALA A 232 -17.81 9.18 -1.86
CA ALA A 232 -18.45 10.50 -1.96
C ALA A 232 -17.62 11.48 -2.78
N LYS A 233 -16.27 11.51 -2.60
CA LYS A 233 -15.37 12.37 -3.38
C LYS A 233 -15.23 11.93 -4.84
N MET A 234 -15.45 10.66 -5.13
CA MET A 234 -15.55 10.14 -6.50
C MET A 234 -16.89 10.47 -7.16
N GLY A 235 -17.84 11.09 -6.44
CA GLY A 235 -19.14 11.52 -6.95
C GLY A 235 -20.25 10.47 -6.84
N CYS A 236 -20.01 9.35 -6.17
CA CYS A 236 -21.01 8.30 -5.99
C CYS A 236 -22.12 8.71 -5.00
N HIS A 237 -23.30 8.12 -5.15
CA HIS A 237 -24.32 8.16 -4.12
C HIS A 237 -24.00 7.12 -3.03
N VAL A 238 -23.65 7.59 -1.84
CA VAL A 238 -23.19 6.71 -0.75
C VAL A 238 -24.30 6.41 0.23
N VAL A 239 -24.58 5.12 0.41
CA VAL A 239 -25.52 4.57 1.39
C VAL A 239 -24.75 3.82 2.47
N VAL A 240 -24.88 4.25 3.71
CA VAL A 240 -24.25 3.59 4.85
C VAL A 240 -25.20 2.62 5.51
N LEU A 241 -24.72 1.39 5.72
CA LEU A 241 -25.45 0.35 6.44
C LEU A 241 -24.73 0.09 7.78
N SER A 242 -25.42 0.21 8.88
CA SER A 242 -24.83 0.04 10.22
C SER A 242 -25.79 -0.64 11.17
N GLY A 243 -25.29 -1.42 12.13
CA GLY A 243 -26.10 -2.12 13.12
C GLY A 243 -26.83 -1.21 14.10
N SER A 244 -26.51 0.08 14.17
CA SER A 244 -27.17 1.06 15.06
C SER A 244 -27.05 2.48 14.51
N ASP A 245 -27.93 3.38 14.97
CA ASP A 245 -27.92 4.80 14.58
C ASP A 245 -26.79 5.63 15.20
N ARG A 246 -26.02 5.06 16.12
CA ARG A 246 -24.99 5.78 16.90
C ARG A 246 -24.00 6.58 16.05
N LYS A 247 -23.69 6.11 14.84
CA LYS A 247 -22.73 6.74 13.91
C LYS A 247 -23.40 7.43 12.73
N LYS A 248 -24.72 7.67 12.78
CA LYS A 248 -25.47 8.28 11.68
C LYS A 248 -24.95 9.67 11.33
N GLU A 249 -24.85 10.55 12.33
CA GLU A 249 -24.38 11.92 12.11
C GLU A 249 -22.94 11.97 11.59
N GLU A 250 -22.07 11.11 12.10
CA GLU A 250 -20.70 10.98 11.64
C GLU A 250 -20.67 10.56 10.17
N ALA A 251 -21.42 9.51 9.79
CA ALA A 251 -21.47 9.03 8.42
C ALA A 251 -21.97 10.10 7.43
N LEU A 252 -22.99 10.86 7.80
CA LEU A 252 -23.51 11.97 6.98
C LEU A 252 -22.46 13.09 6.83
N LYS A 253 -21.75 13.44 7.89
CA LYS A 253 -20.66 14.43 7.84
C LYS A 253 -19.50 13.97 6.96
N LEU A 254 -19.24 12.68 6.89
CA LEU A 254 -18.21 12.08 6.03
C LEU A 254 -18.61 12.06 4.54
N GLY A 255 -19.86 12.35 4.22
CA GLY A 255 -20.35 12.46 2.85
C GLY A 255 -21.35 11.39 2.42
N ALA A 256 -21.90 10.59 3.34
CA ALA A 256 -23.02 9.70 3.02
C ALA A 256 -24.28 10.52 2.74
N GLN A 257 -25.06 10.12 1.73
CA GLN A 257 -26.36 10.72 1.42
C GLN A 257 -27.50 9.97 2.12
N GLU A 258 -27.28 8.70 2.47
CA GLU A 258 -28.29 7.89 3.14
C GLU A 258 -27.64 7.02 4.23
N PHE A 259 -28.36 6.82 5.32
CA PHE A 259 -27.95 5.95 6.41
C PHE A 259 -29.10 5.04 6.82
N ILE A 260 -28.86 3.74 6.89
CA ILE A 260 -29.83 2.72 7.25
C ILE A 260 -29.31 1.91 8.44
N ALA A 261 -30.06 1.94 9.55
CA ALA A 261 -29.81 1.05 10.68
C ALA A 261 -30.34 -0.35 10.35
N THR A 262 -29.48 -1.35 10.39
CA THR A 262 -29.81 -2.73 9.93
C THR A 262 -30.33 -3.63 11.04
N LYS A 263 -30.21 -3.22 12.31
CA LYS A 263 -30.70 -4.02 13.45
C LYS A 263 -32.23 -4.00 13.48
N ASN A 264 -32.83 -5.19 13.61
CA ASN A 264 -34.28 -5.40 13.72
C ASN A 264 -35.11 -5.00 12.47
N VAL A 265 -34.46 -4.85 11.30
CA VAL A 265 -35.22 -4.69 10.05
C VAL A 265 -35.28 -6.07 9.33
N LYS A 266 -36.42 -6.34 8.70
CA LYS A 266 -36.60 -7.58 7.92
C LYS A 266 -35.90 -7.50 6.55
N GLU A 267 -35.84 -6.31 6.00
CA GLU A 267 -35.31 -6.07 4.66
C GLU A 267 -34.67 -4.68 4.62
N ILE A 268 -33.51 -4.57 3.99
CA ILE A 268 -32.79 -3.33 3.77
C ILE A 268 -33.30 -2.71 2.46
N LYS A 269 -33.85 -1.50 2.52
CA LYS A 269 -34.44 -0.78 1.37
C LYS A 269 -33.79 0.60 1.22
N PRO A 270 -32.66 0.69 0.50
CA PRO A 270 -32.10 1.99 0.15
C PRO A 270 -32.99 2.72 -0.87
N SER A 271 -32.87 4.05 -0.93
CA SER A 271 -33.60 4.89 -1.90
C SER A 271 -33.25 4.55 -3.36
N ARG A 272 -32.03 3.99 -3.58
CA ARG A 272 -31.55 3.49 -4.87
C ARG A 272 -30.89 2.14 -4.67
N PRO A 273 -31.06 1.16 -5.59
CA PRO A 273 -30.35 -0.11 -5.51
C PRO A 273 -28.84 0.08 -5.50
N LEU A 274 -28.12 -0.73 -4.72
CA LEU A 274 -26.68 -0.65 -4.57
C LEU A 274 -25.97 -1.30 -5.76
N ASN A 275 -25.16 -0.55 -6.50
CA ASN A 275 -24.33 -1.07 -7.58
C ASN A 275 -23.05 -1.72 -7.04
N ARG A 276 -22.55 -1.21 -5.91
CA ARG A 276 -21.36 -1.71 -5.19
C ARG A 276 -21.68 -1.83 -3.72
N LEU A 277 -21.19 -2.90 -3.10
CA LEU A 277 -21.26 -3.07 -1.66
C LEU A 277 -19.86 -3.35 -1.11
N LEU A 278 -19.36 -2.44 -0.30
CA LEU A 278 -18.12 -2.60 0.46
C LEU A 278 -18.47 -3.11 1.86
N VAL A 279 -18.07 -4.34 2.18
CA VAL A 279 -18.29 -4.95 3.50
C VAL A 279 -17.05 -4.70 4.35
N THR A 280 -17.16 -3.78 5.31
CA THR A 280 -16.06 -3.35 6.18
C THR A 280 -16.25 -3.74 7.64
N THR A 281 -17.25 -4.58 7.90
CA THR A 281 -17.51 -5.17 9.23
C THR A 281 -16.73 -6.45 9.42
N SER A 282 -16.29 -6.74 10.64
CA SER A 282 -15.61 -7.99 10.99
C SER A 282 -16.54 -9.22 11.01
N ALA A 283 -17.85 -9.02 11.06
CA ALA A 283 -18.84 -10.08 11.00
C ALA A 283 -19.55 -10.10 9.65
N GLN A 284 -19.92 -11.30 9.20
CA GLN A 284 -20.73 -11.47 8.00
C GLN A 284 -22.09 -10.77 8.13
N PRO A 285 -22.57 -10.12 7.07
CA PRO A 285 -23.92 -9.57 7.06
C PRO A 285 -24.97 -10.67 6.94
N ASP A 286 -26.21 -10.37 7.36
CA ASP A 286 -27.37 -11.21 6.98
C ASP A 286 -27.70 -10.97 5.51
N TRP A 287 -27.23 -11.86 4.67
CA TRP A 287 -27.43 -11.79 3.22
C TRP A 287 -28.91 -11.87 2.81
N ASN A 288 -29.79 -12.50 3.62
CA ASN A 288 -31.23 -12.54 3.33
C ASN A 288 -31.86 -11.13 3.40
N GLN A 289 -31.38 -10.30 4.32
CA GLN A 289 -31.86 -8.90 4.44
C GLN A 289 -31.27 -8.01 3.34
N LEU A 290 -30.04 -8.32 2.90
CA LEU A 290 -29.21 -7.38 2.12
C LEU A 290 -29.34 -7.59 0.61
N VAL A 291 -29.51 -8.84 0.16
CA VAL A 291 -29.49 -9.14 -1.30
C VAL A 291 -30.56 -8.37 -2.07
N GLY A 292 -31.74 -8.13 -1.47
CA GLY A 292 -32.80 -7.34 -2.08
C GLY A 292 -32.45 -5.85 -2.30
N ALA A 293 -31.44 -5.35 -1.62
CA ALA A 293 -30.95 -3.97 -1.78
C ALA A 293 -29.96 -3.80 -2.95
N LEU A 294 -29.45 -4.90 -3.50
CA LEU A 294 -28.43 -4.87 -4.57
C LEU A 294 -29.06 -4.70 -5.93
N ALA A 295 -28.42 -3.90 -6.78
CA ALA A 295 -28.82 -3.75 -8.19
C ALA A 295 -28.50 -5.04 -8.97
N PRO A 296 -29.19 -5.32 -10.08
CA PRO A 296 -28.75 -6.32 -11.03
C PRO A 296 -27.32 -6.07 -11.50
N GLY A 297 -26.47 -7.10 -11.43
CA GLY A 297 -25.05 -6.96 -11.77
C GLY A 297 -24.18 -6.25 -10.71
N ALA A 298 -24.69 -6.02 -9.51
CA ALA A 298 -23.94 -5.42 -8.41
C ALA A 298 -22.70 -6.25 -8.06
N SER A 299 -21.64 -5.56 -7.60
CA SER A 299 -20.45 -6.21 -7.07
C SER A 299 -20.36 -6.07 -5.55
N ILE A 300 -19.85 -7.13 -4.90
CA ILE A 300 -19.63 -7.18 -3.46
C ILE A 300 -18.13 -7.26 -3.20
N HIS A 301 -17.65 -6.40 -2.33
CA HIS A 301 -16.24 -6.29 -1.95
C HIS A 301 -16.09 -6.55 -0.44
N PRO A 302 -15.80 -7.79 -0.02
CA PRO A 302 -15.41 -8.08 1.35
C PRO A 302 -14.01 -7.51 1.60
N LEU A 303 -13.91 -6.53 2.51
CA LEU A 303 -12.65 -5.83 2.83
C LEU A 303 -12.15 -6.17 4.24
N SER A 304 -12.91 -6.93 5.01
CA SER A 304 -12.52 -7.41 6.32
C SER A 304 -11.92 -8.80 6.24
N VAL A 305 -11.02 -9.09 7.19
CA VAL A 305 -10.49 -10.45 7.37
C VAL A 305 -11.45 -11.20 8.30
N ASP A 306 -12.05 -12.29 7.80
CA ASP A 306 -12.92 -13.19 8.54
C ASP A 306 -12.52 -14.64 8.20
N GLU A 307 -12.38 -15.48 9.20
CA GLU A 307 -12.07 -16.92 9.04
C GLU A 307 -13.31 -17.75 8.70
N GLY A 308 -14.50 -17.17 8.77
CA GLY A 308 -15.78 -17.82 8.48
C GLY A 308 -16.05 -18.02 6.99
N ASN A 309 -17.07 -18.79 6.69
CA ASN A 309 -17.53 -19.04 5.32
C ASN A 309 -18.34 -17.85 4.78
N PHE A 310 -18.02 -17.42 3.55
CA PHE A 310 -18.87 -16.49 2.83
C PHE A 310 -20.07 -17.25 2.26
N SER A 311 -21.27 -17.02 2.83
CA SER A 311 -22.47 -17.79 2.50
C SER A 311 -23.61 -16.89 2.04
N ILE A 312 -23.87 -16.91 0.72
CA ILE A 312 -25.04 -16.22 0.13
C ILE A 312 -26.04 -17.28 -0.37
N PRO A 313 -27.37 -17.09 -0.18
CA PRO A 313 -28.37 -17.99 -0.72
C PRO A 313 -28.26 -18.12 -2.24
N TYR A 314 -28.09 -19.33 -2.75
CA TYR A 314 -27.86 -19.60 -4.18
C TYR A 314 -28.97 -19.00 -5.08
N SER A 315 -30.24 -19.18 -4.70
CA SER A 315 -31.39 -18.66 -5.44
C SER A 315 -31.43 -17.12 -5.58
N LYS A 316 -30.70 -16.41 -4.71
CA LYS A 316 -30.61 -14.94 -4.72
C LYS A 316 -29.33 -14.43 -5.41
N SER A 317 -28.39 -15.33 -5.68
CA SER A 317 -27.11 -14.97 -6.29
C SER A 317 -27.12 -14.99 -7.82
N THR A 318 -28.12 -15.60 -8.45
CA THR A 318 -28.20 -15.82 -9.92
C THR A 318 -28.25 -14.52 -10.74
N ASN A 319 -28.72 -13.43 -10.15
CA ASN A 319 -28.78 -12.11 -10.80
C ASN A 319 -27.67 -11.14 -10.34
N LEU A 320 -26.69 -11.64 -9.57
CA LEU A 320 -25.57 -10.86 -9.04
C LEU A 320 -24.28 -11.24 -9.76
N ASN A 321 -23.55 -10.28 -10.24
CA ASN A 321 -22.14 -10.47 -10.57
C ASN A 321 -21.33 -10.41 -9.27
N LEU A 322 -21.29 -11.55 -8.56
CA LEU A 322 -20.48 -11.68 -7.37
C LEU A 322 -19.00 -11.62 -7.76
N ARG A 323 -18.42 -10.45 -7.65
CA ARG A 323 -16.98 -10.29 -7.74
C ARG A 323 -16.44 -10.22 -6.31
N MET A 324 -15.89 -11.34 -5.86
CA MET A 324 -15.17 -11.40 -4.60
C MET A 324 -13.73 -11.00 -4.86
N PHE A 325 -13.26 -9.99 -4.15
CA PHE A 325 -11.90 -9.51 -4.27
C PHE A 325 -11.22 -9.64 -2.91
N LYS A 326 -10.09 -10.31 -2.91
CA LYS A 326 -9.17 -10.30 -1.78
C LYS A 326 -8.25 -9.08 -1.97
N CYS A 327 -8.31 -8.15 -1.04
CA CYS A 327 -7.34 -7.07 -0.94
C CYS A 327 -6.05 -7.62 -0.37
#